data_287f8d3ccc75362efd24d74b99115b32
#
_entry.id   287f8d3ccc75362efd24d74b99115b32
#
_cell.length_a   1.000
_cell.length_b   1.000
_cell.length_c   1.000
_cell.angle_alpha   90.00
_cell.angle_beta   90.00
_cell.angle_gamma   90.00
#
_symmetry.space_group_name_H-M   'P 1'
#
loop_
_entity.id
_entity.type
_entity.pdbx_description
1 polymer ?
#
loop_
_entity_poly.entity_id
_entity_poly.type
_entity_poly.pdbx_seq_one_letter_code
_entity_poly.pdbx_strand_id
1 'polypeptide(L)'
;MNMKYWGHCLLFMLGLASVCSCTDSEKIVHYRGIAVDDANGSEGLYNPERGFRLETAVDLVTQKECPTLQLDTLSLKYASDSVSLSQSYFCLTYLTDKKLSDTEFQTMQVYFDRLRQLGKKTVLRFAYEKDFVRQEPVGPTLKEALAHLDQLKPFLHKNRDLILVVQAGVIGAWGEWHSSIHGLEHSDTAKIAILEKLLEVVPAEKNVQVRLPEFKNLLKGKPELYKRVSFHDDFIVIKPDRWDGDMHEGTPNFEQIVKESPYLVVDGELPWGFWSAGCDPDSPSAGWIIDGMGAARRFFLQHYTSLSVIHNYKEQHPNRMFDEANAPEYSMIVWKKSMINADSLRKYHMPVSDHYFQKKDGTLVSRSIFDYIRDHLGYRIELQRLGMPQTIRNGEALTLNLEFINRGFAGFSSERPAYFVLIDEKEGIMELPALFSSSDCQPYQPGDVTYTPLVHSISFAGKVPVSPGNYRLGLWLPDVSERLKYNSRYAVRCANGDVDWWVSKDGRYGVNVLATIQIKP
;
A
#
# COMPACT_ATOMS: atom_id res chain seq x y z
N MET A 1 34.03 -53.88 15.76
CA MET A 1 35.04 -53.20 16.53
C MET A 1 34.41 -51.89 17.03
N ASN A 2 34.04 -51.91 18.32
CA ASN A 2 33.28 -50.85 18.99
C ASN A 2 34.18 -49.68 19.34
N MET A 3 33.69 -48.46 19.16
CA MET A 3 34.13 -47.31 19.97
C MET A 3 32.94 -46.37 20.24
N LYS A 4 32.53 -46.36 21.50
CA LYS A 4 31.61 -45.43 22.13
C LYS A 4 32.35 -44.12 22.43
N TYR A 5 31.76 -42.97 22.05
CA TYR A 5 32.14 -41.67 22.61
C TYR A 5 31.05 -41.16 23.55
N TRP A 6 31.40 -41.05 24.79
CA TRP A 6 30.68 -40.36 25.85
C TRP A 6 31.02 -38.86 25.79
N GLY A 7 30.07 -38.02 25.58
CA GLY A 7 30.17 -36.58 25.74
C GLY A 7 29.53 -36.12 27.04
N HIS A 8 30.32 -35.49 27.91
CA HIS A 8 29.89 -34.98 29.20
C HIS A 8 29.03 -33.74 29.03
N CYS A 9 27.79 -33.77 29.53
CA CYS A 9 26.98 -32.58 29.81
C CYS A 9 27.48 -31.92 31.09
N LEU A 10 28.10 -30.73 30.98
CA LEU A 10 28.32 -29.83 32.08
C LEU A 10 27.05 -29.04 32.36
N LEU A 11 26.35 -29.35 33.43
CA LEU A 11 25.29 -28.52 34.00
C LEU A 11 25.91 -27.31 34.69
N PHE A 12 25.79 -26.13 34.13
CA PHE A 12 25.99 -24.87 34.84
C PHE A 12 24.69 -24.52 35.59
N MET A 13 24.66 -24.80 36.89
CA MET A 13 23.70 -24.21 37.80
C MET A 13 24.09 -22.75 38.06
N LEU A 14 23.44 -21.82 37.35
CA LEU A 14 23.45 -20.41 37.72
C LEU A 14 22.42 -20.22 38.83
N GLY A 15 22.90 -19.92 40.03
CA GLY A 15 22.06 -19.54 41.17
C GLY A 15 21.30 -18.25 40.82
N LEU A 16 19.97 -18.37 40.70
CA LEU A 16 19.05 -17.23 40.69
C LEU A 16 19.03 -16.63 42.11
N ALA A 17 19.80 -15.56 42.32
CA ALA A 17 19.52 -14.66 43.42
C ALA A 17 18.19 -13.98 43.13
N SER A 18 17.14 -14.39 43.82
CA SER A 18 15.85 -13.69 43.84
C SER A 18 16.03 -12.33 44.49
N VAL A 19 16.31 -11.32 43.70
CA VAL A 19 16.11 -9.95 44.13
C VAL A 19 14.59 -9.74 44.09
N CYS A 20 13.96 -9.77 45.27
CA CYS A 20 12.61 -9.27 45.46
C CYS A 20 12.63 -7.75 45.18
N SER A 21 12.55 -7.37 43.93
CA SER A 21 12.16 -6.06 43.51
C SER A 21 10.64 -5.99 43.69
N CYS A 22 10.14 -5.05 44.46
CA CYS A 22 8.73 -4.68 44.44
C CYS A 22 8.42 -4.20 43.01
N THR A 23 7.98 -5.11 42.17
CA THR A 23 7.46 -4.77 40.85
C THR A 23 6.17 -4.01 41.06
N ASP A 24 6.17 -2.69 40.76
CA ASP A 24 4.92 -2.00 40.50
C ASP A 24 4.13 -2.85 39.51
N SER A 25 2.88 -3.14 39.84
CA SER A 25 2.04 -4.07 39.07
C SER A 25 1.98 -3.63 37.61
N GLU A 26 2.31 -4.53 36.70
CA GLU A 26 2.14 -4.33 35.27
C GLU A 26 0.67 -3.96 35.00
N LYS A 27 0.45 -2.84 34.31
CA LYS A 27 -0.86 -2.42 33.82
C LYS A 27 -1.03 -2.92 32.41
N ILE A 28 -2.13 -3.60 32.14
CA ILE A 28 -2.51 -3.99 30.78
C ILE A 28 -3.63 -3.08 30.32
N VAL A 29 -3.45 -2.44 29.16
CA VAL A 29 -4.46 -1.65 28.45
C VAL A 29 -4.90 -2.44 27.24
N HIS A 30 -6.21 -2.66 27.08
CA HIS A 30 -6.79 -3.31 25.91
C HIS A 30 -7.40 -2.28 24.99
N TYR A 31 -7.34 -2.54 23.69
CA TYR A 31 -7.87 -1.69 22.64
C TYR A 31 -8.88 -2.44 21.79
N ARG A 32 -9.84 -1.71 21.23
CA ARG A 32 -10.83 -2.24 20.29
C ARG A 32 -10.69 -1.62 18.91
N GLY A 33 -11.05 -2.39 17.89
CA GLY A 33 -11.16 -1.89 16.53
C GLY A 33 -12.22 -0.79 16.38
N ILE A 34 -12.19 -0.08 15.24
CA ILE A 34 -13.15 0.98 14.93
C ILE A 34 -14.54 0.38 14.72
N ALA A 35 -15.51 0.84 15.50
CA ALA A 35 -16.94 0.59 15.32
C ALA A 35 -17.54 1.62 14.34
N VAL A 36 -18.71 1.31 13.75
CA VAL A 36 -19.31 2.17 12.71
C VAL A 36 -19.73 3.54 13.24
N ASP A 37 -20.06 3.63 14.52
CA ASP A 37 -20.47 4.86 15.23
C ASP A 37 -19.35 5.53 16.03
N ASP A 38 -18.09 5.13 15.81
CA ASP A 38 -16.94 5.93 16.22
C ASP A 38 -16.83 7.20 15.37
N ALA A 39 -16.17 8.22 15.90
CA ALA A 39 -15.99 9.50 15.19
C ALA A 39 -15.34 9.35 13.80
N ASN A 40 -14.55 8.31 13.60
CA ASN A 40 -13.89 7.94 12.34
C ASN A 40 -14.48 6.67 11.70
N GLY A 41 -15.65 6.22 12.14
CA GLY A 41 -16.24 4.94 11.74
C GLY A 41 -16.77 4.92 10.30
N SER A 42 -17.19 6.06 9.77
CA SER A 42 -17.73 6.21 8.41
C SER A 42 -16.69 6.69 7.39
N GLU A 43 -15.59 7.27 7.85
CA GLU A 43 -14.53 7.79 6.99
C GLU A 43 -13.38 6.79 6.89
N GLY A 44 -12.75 6.70 5.72
CA GLY A 44 -11.52 5.92 5.56
C GLY A 44 -10.38 6.53 6.37
N LEU A 45 -9.48 5.69 6.89
CA LEU A 45 -8.27 6.18 7.52
C LEU A 45 -7.29 6.66 6.44
N TYR A 46 -6.89 7.93 6.54
CA TYR A 46 -5.80 8.43 5.71
C TYR A 46 -4.48 7.85 6.23
N ASN A 47 -3.94 6.91 5.48
CA ASN A 47 -2.66 6.26 5.77
C ASN A 47 -1.79 6.21 4.52
N PRO A 48 -0.48 6.44 4.61
CA PRO A 48 0.41 6.43 3.45
C PRO A 48 0.54 5.03 2.84
N GLU A 49 0.87 4.98 1.55
CA GLU A 49 1.28 3.77 0.84
C GLU A 49 0.22 2.67 0.72
N ARG A 50 -1.07 3.00 0.83
CA ARG A 50 -2.16 2.03 0.78
C ARG A 50 -3.48 2.62 0.29
N GLY A 51 -4.43 1.75 -0.04
CA GLY A 51 -5.83 2.12 -0.28
C GLY A 51 -6.12 2.49 -1.73
N PHE A 52 -7.18 3.25 -1.95
CA PHE A 52 -7.45 3.76 -3.29
C PHE A 52 -6.37 4.72 -3.76
N ARG A 53 -6.14 4.76 -5.08
CA ARG A 53 -5.25 5.71 -5.72
C ARG A 53 -5.96 6.55 -6.78
N LEU A 54 -5.53 7.79 -6.92
CA LEU A 54 -5.85 8.61 -8.09
C LEU A 54 -5.07 8.11 -9.30
N GLU A 55 -5.46 8.61 -10.46
CA GLU A 55 -4.73 8.38 -11.70
C GLU A 55 -4.63 9.67 -12.48
N THR A 56 -3.40 10.05 -12.80
CA THR A 56 -3.09 11.32 -13.47
C THR A 56 -2.06 11.10 -14.55
N ALA A 57 -2.19 11.82 -15.66
CA ALA A 57 -1.25 11.79 -16.76
C ALA A 57 -0.66 13.18 -17.03
N VAL A 58 0.64 13.24 -17.21
CA VAL A 58 1.38 14.45 -17.56
C VAL A 58 2.11 14.20 -18.89
N ASP A 59 1.68 14.88 -19.94
CA ASP A 59 2.40 14.88 -21.21
C ASP A 59 3.57 15.86 -21.12
N LEU A 60 4.80 15.37 -21.22
CA LEU A 60 5.99 16.18 -21.01
C LEU A 60 6.28 17.15 -22.16
N VAL A 61 5.67 16.95 -23.33
CA VAL A 61 5.95 17.76 -24.55
C VAL A 61 4.79 18.68 -24.90
N THR A 62 3.56 18.14 -24.90
CA THR A 62 2.39 18.85 -25.44
C THR A 62 1.54 19.50 -24.37
N GLN A 63 1.86 19.28 -23.10
CA GLN A 63 1.06 19.84 -22.01
C GLN A 63 1.15 21.36 -21.96
N LYS A 64 0.00 21.99 -22.21
CA LYS A 64 -0.17 23.45 -22.11
C LYS A 64 -0.62 23.92 -20.74
N GLU A 65 -1.14 22.99 -19.94
CA GLU A 65 -1.69 23.24 -18.60
C GLU A 65 -0.63 23.00 -17.52
N CYS A 66 -0.94 23.49 -16.30
CA CYS A 66 -0.11 23.21 -15.14
C CYS A 66 -0.02 21.69 -14.91
N PRO A 67 1.17 21.09 -14.74
CA PRO A 67 1.34 19.64 -14.62
C PRO A 67 0.66 19.06 -13.36
N THR A 68 0.27 19.90 -12.39
CA THR A 68 -0.39 19.47 -11.17
C THR A 68 -1.91 19.63 -11.18
N LEU A 69 -2.49 20.23 -12.21
CA LEU A 69 -3.92 20.58 -12.25
C LEU A 69 -4.81 19.36 -12.03
N GLN A 70 -4.57 18.27 -12.77
CA GLN A 70 -5.35 17.05 -12.63
C GLN A 70 -5.20 16.44 -11.24
N LEU A 71 -3.98 16.40 -10.70
CA LEU A 71 -3.69 15.90 -9.35
C LEU A 71 -4.45 16.70 -8.29
N ASP A 72 -4.46 18.02 -8.40
CA ASP A 72 -5.14 18.90 -7.47
C ASP A 72 -6.66 18.71 -7.51
N THR A 73 -7.24 18.68 -8.73
CA THR A 73 -8.66 18.49 -8.94
C THR A 73 -9.15 17.16 -8.38
N LEU A 74 -8.46 16.07 -8.69
CA LEU A 74 -8.83 14.74 -8.20
C LEU A 74 -8.60 14.59 -6.71
N SER A 75 -7.55 15.23 -6.16
CA SER A 75 -7.31 15.23 -4.72
C SER A 75 -8.43 15.89 -3.92
N LEU A 76 -9.02 16.95 -4.44
CA LEU A 76 -10.19 17.60 -3.85
C LEU A 76 -11.44 16.72 -3.99
N LYS A 77 -11.66 16.16 -5.19
CA LYS A 77 -12.85 15.35 -5.48
C LYS A 77 -12.95 14.11 -4.60
N TYR A 78 -11.84 13.42 -4.35
CA TYR A 78 -11.78 12.21 -3.55
C TYR A 78 -11.25 12.42 -2.11
N ALA A 79 -11.39 13.64 -1.59
CA ALA A 79 -10.91 13.95 -0.24
C ALA A 79 -11.58 13.09 0.84
N SER A 80 -12.87 12.78 0.69
CA SER A 80 -13.64 11.92 1.62
C SER A 80 -13.22 10.44 1.59
N ASP A 81 -12.59 9.99 0.51
CA ASP A 81 -12.19 8.60 0.36
C ASP A 81 -10.77 8.32 0.89
N SER A 82 -10.16 9.30 1.57
CA SER A 82 -8.85 9.20 2.25
C SER A 82 -7.70 8.72 1.35
N VAL A 83 -7.68 9.17 0.10
CA VAL A 83 -6.72 8.71 -0.92
C VAL A 83 -5.34 9.30 -0.67
N SER A 84 -4.36 8.44 -0.39
CA SER A 84 -2.96 8.80 -0.13
C SER A 84 -2.00 8.52 -1.30
N LEU A 85 -2.51 7.94 -2.37
CA LEU A 85 -1.72 7.52 -3.53
C LEU A 85 -2.21 8.18 -4.82
N SER A 86 -1.29 8.37 -5.77
CA SER A 86 -1.61 8.71 -7.15
C SER A 86 -0.78 7.84 -8.08
N GLN A 87 -1.42 7.20 -9.04
CA GLN A 87 -0.67 6.72 -10.20
C GLN A 87 -0.31 7.93 -11.05
N SER A 88 0.96 8.05 -11.38
CA SER A 88 1.50 9.15 -12.15
C SER A 88 2.08 8.62 -13.46
N TYR A 89 1.36 8.90 -14.54
CA TYR A 89 1.85 8.66 -15.89
C TYR A 89 2.65 9.86 -16.36
N PHE A 90 3.90 9.64 -16.74
CA PHE A 90 4.66 10.59 -17.52
C PHE A 90 4.75 10.11 -18.96
N CYS A 91 4.09 10.86 -19.86
CA CYS A 91 4.05 10.53 -21.27
C CYS A 91 5.25 11.15 -21.99
N LEU A 92 6.10 10.28 -22.54
CA LEU A 92 7.30 10.61 -23.30
C LEU A 92 7.02 10.68 -24.82
N THR A 93 5.76 10.87 -25.21
CA THR A 93 5.32 10.97 -26.60
C THR A 93 6.10 12.09 -27.30
N TYR A 94 6.60 11.86 -28.51
CA TYR A 94 7.44 12.76 -29.29
C TYR A 94 8.87 13.00 -28.74
N LEU A 95 9.33 12.18 -27.79
CA LEU A 95 10.71 12.24 -27.26
C LEU A 95 11.56 11.04 -27.70
N THR A 96 11.04 10.14 -28.54
CA THR A 96 11.69 8.88 -28.89
C THR A 96 13.09 9.06 -29.46
N ASP A 97 13.30 10.05 -30.32
CA ASP A 97 14.57 10.38 -30.98
C ASP A 97 15.41 11.43 -30.23
N LYS A 98 14.98 11.86 -29.04
CA LYS A 98 15.58 12.96 -28.28
C LYS A 98 16.04 12.49 -26.89
N LYS A 99 16.96 13.24 -26.33
CA LYS A 99 17.28 13.13 -24.91
C LYS A 99 16.27 13.93 -24.10
N LEU A 100 15.94 13.41 -22.91
CA LEU A 100 15.22 14.20 -21.93
C LEU A 100 16.06 15.41 -21.53
N SER A 101 15.48 16.59 -21.56
CA SER A 101 16.13 17.85 -21.19
C SER A 101 15.76 18.27 -19.76
N ASP A 102 16.39 19.34 -19.29
CA ASP A 102 16.09 19.94 -17.98
C ASP A 102 14.61 20.35 -17.86
N THR A 103 13.95 20.68 -18.98
CA THR A 103 12.52 21.06 -18.98
C THR A 103 11.62 19.90 -18.57
N GLU A 104 11.83 18.71 -19.14
CA GLU A 104 11.06 17.52 -18.78
C GLU A 104 11.32 17.13 -17.32
N PHE A 105 12.57 17.16 -16.88
CA PHE A 105 12.92 16.89 -15.47
C PHE A 105 12.33 17.92 -14.52
N GLN A 106 12.32 19.19 -14.88
CA GLN A 106 11.69 20.23 -14.07
C GLN A 106 10.18 20.05 -13.97
N THR A 107 9.51 19.73 -15.07
CA THR A 107 8.06 19.43 -15.09
C THR A 107 7.72 18.27 -14.16
N MET A 108 8.45 17.17 -14.26
CA MET A 108 8.29 16.03 -13.35
C MET A 108 8.56 16.42 -11.89
N GLN A 109 9.59 17.25 -11.63
CA GLN A 109 9.92 17.66 -10.27
C GLN A 109 8.83 18.54 -9.65
N VAL A 110 8.24 19.46 -10.39
CA VAL A 110 7.08 20.27 -9.93
C VAL A 110 5.93 19.37 -9.49
N TYR A 111 5.65 18.32 -10.28
CA TYR A 111 4.62 17.35 -9.93
C TYR A 111 4.97 16.57 -8.64
N PHE A 112 6.20 16.08 -8.49
CA PHE A 112 6.64 15.38 -7.29
C PHE A 112 6.64 16.26 -6.04
N ASP A 113 7.02 17.53 -6.17
CA ASP A 113 6.96 18.49 -5.07
C ASP A 113 5.50 18.74 -4.64
N ARG A 114 4.57 18.72 -5.59
CA ARG A 114 3.13 18.80 -5.28
C ARG A 114 2.61 17.55 -4.57
N LEU A 115 3.01 16.35 -4.97
CA LEU A 115 2.71 15.12 -4.22
C LEU A 115 3.14 15.24 -2.75
N ARG A 116 4.35 15.75 -2.52
CA ARG A 116 4.90 15.95 -1.17
C ARG A 116 4.09 16.95 -0.35
N GLN A 117 3.65 18.04 -0.95
CA GLN A 117 2.78 19.03 -0.32
C GLN A 117 1.40 18.44 0.03
N LEU A 118 0.87 17.55 -0.80
CA LEU A 118 -0.41 16.89 -0.58
C LEU A 118 -0.33 15.69 0.37
N GLY A 119 0.87 15.26 0.77
CA GLY A 119 1.07 14.09 1.61
C GLY A 119 0.89 12.76 0.86
N LYS A 120 1.01 12.76 -0.47
CA LYS A 120 0.77 11.57 -1.31
C LYS A 120 2.06 10.94 -1.77
N LYS A 121 2.02 9.61 -2.01
CA LYS A 121 3.05 8.86 -2.74
C LYS A 121 2.53 8.42 -4.10
N THR A 122 3.41 7.86 -4.93
CA THR A 122 3.06 7.53 -6.31
C THR A 122 3.35 6.09 -6.70
N VAL A 123 2.43 5.51 -7.47
CA VAL A 123 2.64 4.41 -8.40
C VAL A 123 3.08 5.06 -9.71
N LEU A 124 4.32 4.85 -10.13
CA LEU A 124 4.95 5.62 -11.22
C LEU A 124 4.99 4.81 -12.51
N ARG A 125 4.55 5.39 -13.64
CA ARG A 125 4.65 4.78 -14.97
C ARG A 125 5.15 5.79 -15.98
N PHE A 126 6.08 5.35 -16.83
CA PHE A 126 6.49 6.07 -18.03
C PHE A 126 5.92 5.36 -19.25
N ALA A 127 5.29 6.11 -20.16
CA ALA A 127 4.71 5.56 -21.37
C ALA A 127 4.96 6.50 -22.55
N TYR A 128 4.97 5.97 -23.76
CA TYR A 128 5.11 6.76 -24.99
C TYR A 128 3.79 6.78 -25.76
N GLU A 129 3.17 5.64 -25.91
CA GLU A 129 1.96 5.43 -26.71
C GLU A 129 0.74 5.60 -25.82
N LYS A 130 -0.18 6.49 -26.20
CA LYS A 130 -1.36 6.86 -25.39
C LYS A 130 -2.63 6.10 -25.76
N ASP A 131 -2.60 5.35 -26.87
CA ASP A 131 -3.74 4.58 -27.37
C ASP A 131 -3.29 3.43 -28.27
N PHE A 132 -4.24 2.69 -28.83
CA PHE A 132 -3.99 1.62 -29.80
C PHE A 132 -3.69 2.14 -31.21
N VAL A 133 -3.86 3.43 -31.46
CA VAL A 133 -3.68 4.02 -32.79
C VAL A 133 -2.18 4.24 -33.00
N ARG A 134 -1.59 3.35 -33.76
CA ARG A 134 -0.17 3.42 -34.17
C ARG A 134 0.06 4.62 -35.09
N GLN A 135 0.17 5.81 -34.51
CA GLN A 135 0.47 7.05 -35.23
C GLN A 135 1.93 7.44 -35.00
N GLU A 136 2.60 7.80 -36.09
CA GLU A 136 3.95 8.35 -36.05
C GLU A 136 4.01 9.70 -35.30
N PRO A 137 5.10 9.96 -34.57
CA PRO A 137 6.22 9.15 -34.07
C PRO A 137 5.98 8.83 -32.57
N VAL A 138 5.48 7.66 -32.24
CA VAL A 138 4.84 7.49 -30.94
C VAL A 138 5.58 6.55 -30.01
N GLY A 139 6.03 5.39 -30.49
CA GLY A 139 6.70 4.40 -29.64
C GLY A 139 8.23 4.37 -29.83
N PRO A 140 9.00 3.98 -28.82
CA PRO A 140 10.45 3.92 -28.88
C PRO A 140 10.95 2.63 -29.52
N THR A 141 12.12 2.68 -30.13
CA THR A 141 12.95 1.50 -30.31
C THR A 141 13.52 1.04 -28.98
N LEU A 142 13.99 -0.21 -28.88
CA LEU A 142 14.65 -0.71 -27.66
C LEU A 142 15.81 0.20 -27.22
N LYS A 143 16.63 0.68 -28.16
CA LYS A 143 17.77 1.54 -27.86
C LYS A 143 17.35 2.87 -27.21
N GLU A 144 16.30 3.48 -27.71
CA GLU A 144 15.77 4.75 -27.19
C GLU A 144 15.16 4.55 -25.80
N ALA A 145 14.38 3.50 -25.63
CA ALA A 145 13.81 3.14 -24.33
C ALA A 145 14.89 2.96 -23.25
N LEU A 146 15.93 2.19 -23.54
CA LEU A 146 17.04 1.98 -22.60
C LEU A 146 17.79 3.27 -22.30
N ALA A 147 18.01 4.14 -23.31
CA ALA A 147 18.68 5.42 -23.12
C ALA A 147 17.88 6.40 -22.23
N HIS A 148 16.55 6.44 -22.37
CA HIS A 148 15.69 7.25 -21.50
C HIS A 148 15.67 6.71 -20.07
N LEU A 149 15.61 5.40 -19.89
CA LEU A 149 15.68 4.79 -18.55
C LEU A 149 16.99 5.14 -17.83
N ASP A 150 18.14 5.16 -18.54
CA ASP A 150 19.41 5.62 -17.98
C ASP A 150 19.35 7.10 -17.53
N GLN A 151 18.70 7.97 -18.30
CA GLN A 151 18.57 9.39 -17.96
C GLN A 151 17.63 9.61 -16.76
N LEU A 152 16.62 8.74 -16.56
CA LEU A 152 15.68 8.82 -15.44
C LEU A 152 16.30 8.41 -14.10
N LYS A 153 17.40 7.63 -14.09
CA LYS A 153 18.01 7.11 -12.85
C LYS A 153 18.25 8.17 -11.76
N PRO A 154 18.91 9.32 -12.02
CA PRO A 154 19.13 10.34 -11.00
C PRO A 154 17.83 10.92 -10.44
N PHE A 155 16.82 11.09 -11.28
CA PHE A 155 15.50 11.60 -10.89
C PHE A 155 14.76 10.61 -9.97
N LEU A 156 14.76 9.32 -10.32
CA LEU A 156 14.15 8.26 -9.51
C LEU A 156 14.80 8.18 -8.12
N HIS A 157 16.14 8.22 -8.06
CA HIS A 157 16.88 8.17 -6.80
C HIS A 157 16.65 9.43 -5.94
N LYS A 158 16.58 10.63 -6.55
CA LYS A 158 16.27 11.88 -5.85
C LYS A 158 14.90 11.87 -5.18
N ASN A 159 13.91 11.24 -5.82
CA ASN A 159 12.50 11.25 -5.39
C ASN A 159 12.04 9.88 -4.82
N ARG A 160 12.96 9.00 -4.45
CA ARG A 160 12.69 7.65 -3.93
C ARG A 160 11.74 7.61 -2.74
N ASP A 161 11.71 8.69 -1.96
CA ASP A 161 10.84 8.89 -0.80
C ASP A 161 9.34 8.88 -1.16
N LEU A 162 8.99 9.37 -2.35
CA LEU A 162 7.61 9.42 -2.82
C LEU A 162 7.20 8.25 -3.70
N ILE A 163 8.15 7.49 -4.23
CA ILE A 163 7.85 6.35 -5.10
C ILE A 163 7.48 5.15 -4.24
N LEU A 164 6.24 4.66 -4.38
CA LEU A 164 5.82 3.40 -3.82
C LEU A 164 6.37 2.23 -4.65
N VAL A 165 6.11 2.28 -5.94
CA VAL A 165 6.48 1.25 -6.92
C VAL A 165 6.59 1.89 -8.31
N VAL A 166 7.37 1.28 -9.20
CA VAL A 166 7.46 1.67 -10.62
C VAL A 166 6.82 0.56 -11.46
N GLN A 167 5.80 0.89 -12.24
CA GLN A 167 5.25 -0.03 -13.23
C GLN A 167 6.15 -0.08 -14.45
N ALA A 168 6.32 -1.24 -15.04
CA ALA A 168 7.32 -1.48 -16.08
C ALA A 168 7.14 -0.59 -17.31
N GLY A 169 5.95 -0.15 -17.64
CA GLY A 169 5.66 0.86 -18.66
C GLY A 169 6.42 0.67 -19.97
N VAL A 170 6.70 1.76 -20.67
CA VAL A 170 7.67 1.88 -21.79
C VAL A 170 7.23 1.18 -23.08
N ILE A 171 6.68 -0.03 -23.03
CA ILE A 171 6.30 -0.81 -24.21
C ILE A 171 4.82 -0.64 -24.52
N GLY A 172 4.52 -0.17 -25.72
CA GLY A 172 3.18 -0.19 -26.33
C GLY A 172 2.15 0.75 -25.70
N ALA A 173 0.90 0.50 -26.03
CA ALA A 173 -0.22 1.33 -25.59
C ALA A 173 -0.24 1.47 -24.07
N TRP A 174 -0.27 2.70 -23.58
CA TRP A 174 -0.20 3.08 -22.15
C TRP A 174 0.97 2.46 -21.35
N GLY A 175 1.93 1.85 -22.05
CA GLY A 175 3.01 1.09 -21.39
C GLY A 175 2.54 -0.25 -20.81
N GLU A 176 1.51 -0.88 -21.39
CA GLU A 176 0.90 -2.13 -20.90
C GLU A 176 1.44 -3.38 -21.59
N TRP A 177 2.50 -3.25 -22.36
CA TRP A 177 3.22 -4.34 -23.01
C TRP A 177 2.42 -5.05 -24.12
N HIS A 178 1.60 -4.30 -24.81
CA HIS A 178 0.89 -4.72 -26.03
C HIS A 178 0.84 -3.60 -27.07
N SER A 179 0.57 -3.95 -28.31
CA SER A 179 0.34 -2.98 -29.41
C SER A 179 1.47 -1.98 -29.66
N SER A 180 2.72 -2.35 -29.38
CA SER A 180 3.89 -1.49 -29.65
C SER A 180 4.11 -1.31 -31.14
N ILE A 181 4.42 -0.08 -31.58
CA ILE A 181 4.69 0.21 -32.99
C ILE A 181 5.93 -0.53 -33.52
N HIS A 182 6.90 -0.81 -32.66
CA HIS A 182 8.12 -1.54 -33.01
C HIS A 182 8.08 -3.02 -32.62
N GLY A 183 6.93 -3.55 -32.18
CA GLY A 183 6.76 -4.96 -31.84
C GLY A 183 7.63 -5.42 -30.66
N LEU A 184 7.97 -4.54 -29.73
CA LEU A 184 8.82 -4.87 -28.57
C LEU A 184 8.15 -5.91 -27.67
N GLU A 185 6.83 -5.93 -27.60
CA GLU A 185 6.03 -6.92 -26.86
C GLU A 185 6.17 -8.36 -27.38
N HIS A 186 6.59 -8.52 -28.64
CA HIS A 186 6.82 -9.84 -29.25
C HIS A 186 8.23 -10.35 -29.04
N SER A 187 9.14 -9.55 -28.47
CA SER A 187 10.55 -9.89 -28.27
C SER A 187 10.90 -10.11 -26.80
N ASP A 188 11.08 -11.36 -26.38
CA ASP A 188 11.52 -11.68 -25.02
C ASP A 188 12.87 -11.04 -24.70
N THR A 189 13.78 -10.95 -25.66
CA THR A 189 15.06 -10.26 -25.50
C THR A 189 14.86 -8.77 -25.17
N ALA A 190 13.94 -8.09 -25.85
CA ALA A 190 13.63 -6.70 -25.57
C ALA A 190 12.97 -6.51 -24.20
N LYS A 191 11.99 -7.37 -23.88
CA LYS A 191 11.31 -7.36 -22.57
C LYS A 191 12.30 -7.57 -21.42
N ILE A 192 13.19 -8.58 -21.53
CA ILE A 192 14.26 -8.84 -20.54
C ILE A 192 15.17 -7.62 -20.39
N ALA A 193 15.66 -7.05 -21.50
CA ALA A 193 16.56 -5.90 -21.45
C ALA A 193 15.91 -4.69 -20.76
N ILE A 194 14.65 -4.43 -21.03
CA ILE A 194 13.90 -3.34 -20.38
C ILE A 194 13.68 -3.62 -18.88
N LEU A 195 13.29 -4.85 -18.50
CA LEU A 195 13.13 -5.21 -17.08
C LEU A 195 14.44 -5.10 -16.30
N GLU A 196 15.53 -5.57 -16.87
CA GLU A 196 16.86 -5.45 -16.26
C GLU A 196 17.28 -4.00 -16.08
N LYS A 197 17.05 -3.18 -17.12
CA LYS A 197 17.34 -1.76 -17.05
C LYS A 197 16.47 -1.04 -16.02
N LEU A 198 15.19 -1.33 -15.94
CA LEU A 198 14.31 -0.80 -14.89
C LEU A 198 14.79 -1.20 -13.49
N LEU A 199 15.13 -2.48 -13.28
CA LEU A 199 15.64 -2.96 -11.99
C LEU A 199 17.02 -2.39 -11.63
N GLU A 200 17.81 -1.95 -12.62
CA GLU A 200 19.08 -1.23 -12.42
C GLU A 200 18.86 0.23 -12.02
N VAL A 201 17.91 0.93 -12.67
CA VAL A 201 17.72 2.38 -12.49
C VAL A 201 16.77 2.74 -11.36
N VAL A 202 15.81 1.85 -11.04
CA VAL A 202 14.88 2.00 -9.91
C VAL A 202 15.62 1.70 -8.60
N PRO A 203 15.47 2.52 -7.55
CA PRO A 203 16.10 2.27 -6.25
C PRO A 203 15.89 0.83 -5.76
N ALA A 204 16.94 0.23 -5.19
CA ALA A 204 16.98 -1.22 -4.89
C ALA A 204 15.89 -1.70 -3.92
N GLU A 205 15.42 -0.82 -3.04
CA GLU A 205 14.36 -1.08 -2.09
C GLU A 205 12.93 -0.98 -2.69
N LYS A 206 12.82 -0.62 -3.98
CA LYS A 206 11.51 -0.51 -4.66
C LYS A 206 11.27 -1.69 -5.59
N ASN A 207 10.01 -2.08 -5.72
CA ASN A 207 9.60 -3.06 -6.71
C ASN A 207 9.43 -2.42 -8.10
N VAL A 208 9.53 -3.25 -9.13
CA VAL A 208 9.07 -2.97 -10.49
C VAL A 208 7.88 -3.88 -10.76
N GLN A 209 6.74 -3.32 -11.19
CA GLN A 209 5.54 -4.09 -11.47
C GLN A 209 5.44 -4.46 -12.96
N VAL A 210 4.97 -5.65 -13.21
CA VAL A 210 4.58 -6.11 -14.54
C VAL A 210 3.10 -6.48 -14.56
N ARG A 211 2.47 -6.37 -15.74
CA ARG A 211 1.05 -6.65 -15.90
C ARG A 211 0.72 -8.13 -15.77
N LEU A 212 1.53 -9.01 -16.37
CA LEU A 212 1.28 -10.45 -16.40
C LEU A 212 2.42 -11.23 -15.74
N PRO A 213 2.11 -12.33 -15.01
CA PRO A 213 3.13 -13.19 -14.42
C PRO A 213 4.14 -13.74 -15.42
N GLU A 214 3.75 -13.97 -16.68
CA GLU A 214 4.66 -14.44 -17.74
C GLU A 214 5.83 -13.47 -17.98
N PHE A 215 5.62 -12.16 -17.84
CA PHE A 215 6.68 -11.16 -17.98
C PHE A 215 7.71 -11.26 -16.84
N LYS A 216 7.24 -11.45 -15.61
CA LYS A 216 8.12 -11.75 -14.48
C LYS A 216 8.91 -13.04 -14.70
N ASN A 217 8.26 -14.04 -15.25
CA ASN A 217 8.84 -15.35 -15.48
C ASN A 217 10.04 -15.34 -16.46
N LEU A 218 10.18 -14.31 -17.29
CA LEU A 218 11.36 -14.08 -18.12
C LEU A 218 12.65 -13.92 -17.30
N LEU A 219 12.54 -13.56 -16.03
CA LEU A 219 13.68 -13.38 -15.11
C LEU A 219 13.90 -14.56 -14.16
N LYS A 220 13.24 -15.71 -14.33
CA LYS A 220 13.41 -16.89 -13.46
C LYS A 220 14.86 -17.35 -13.27
N GLY A 221 15.72 -17.14 -14.27
CA GLY A 221 17.15 -17.42 -14.19
C GLY A 221 17.98 -16.40 -13.38
N LYS A 222 17.37 -15.32 -12.88
CA LYS A 222 18.01 -14.20 -12.18
C LYS A 222 17.30 -13.91 -10.86
N PRO A 223 17.46 -14.74 -9.82
CA PRO A 223 16.64 -14.71 -8.60
C PRO A 223 16.67 -13.35 -7.87
N GLU A 224 17.83 -12.65 -7.89
CA GLU A 224 17.95 -11.33 -7.24
C GLU A 224 17.14 -10.24 -7.95
N LEU A 225 16.94 -10.34 -9.23
CA LEU A 225 16.06 -9.45 -9.99
C LEU A 225 14.60 -9.90 -9.88
N TYR A 226 14.35 -11.19 -10.02
CA TYR A 226 13.03 -11.80 -9.97
C TYR A 226 12.24 -11.42 -8.71
N LYS A 227 12.88 -11.47 -7.52
CA LYS A 227 12.24 -11.13 -6.24
C LYS A 227 11.79 -9.67 -6.13
N ARG A 228 12.32 -8.76 -6.94
CA ARG A 228 11.95 -7.35 -6.99
C ARG A 228 10.83 -7.05 -7.98
N VAL A 229 10.42 -8.02 -8.79
CA VAL A 229 9.31 -7.85 -9.74
C VAL A 229 8.02 -8.22 -9.03
N SER A 230 7.07 -7.29 -9.02
CA SER A 230 5.72 -7.42 -8.50
C SER A 230 4.68 -7.35 -9.61
N PHE A 231 3.40 -7.18 -9.26
CA PHE A 231 2.31 -7.31 -10.21
C PHE A 231 1.39 -6.09 -10.17
N HIS A 232 0.88 -5.70 -11.34
CA HIS A 232 -0.30 -4.87 -11.46
C HIS A 232 -1.26 -5.49 -12.49
N ASP A 233 -2.54 -5.30 -12.30
CA ASP A 233 -3.55 -5.75 -13.24
C ASP A 233 -4.40 -4.57 -13.70
N ASP A 234 -4.29 -4.24 -14.98
CA ASP A 234 -4.99 -3.09 -15.57
C ASP A 234 -6.39 -3.50 -16.10
N PHE A 235 -6.82 -4.73 -15.84
CA PHE A 235 -8.11 -5.26 -16.30
C PHE A 235 -8.69 -6.29 -15.32
N ILE A 236 -8.95 -5.85 -14.08
CA ILE A 236 -9.44 -6.74 -13.03
C ILE A 236 -10.86 -7.19 -13.31
N VAL A 237 -11.03 -8.47 -13.62
CA VAL A 237 -12.30 -9.17 -13.72
C VAL A 237 -12.33 -10.37 -12.80
N ILE A 238 -13.53 -10.84 -12.44
CA ILE A 238 -13.69 -11.96 -11.48
C ILE A 238 -14.00 -13.27 -12.20
N LYS A 239 -14.55 -13.16 -13.38
CA LYS A 239 -14.87 -14.31 -14.25
C LYS A 239 -13.94 -14.33 -15.45
N PRO A 240 -13.72 -15.50 -16.06
CA PRO A 240 -12.92 -15.59 -17.27
C PRO A 240 -13.40 -14.61 -18.35
N ASP A 241 -12.45 -13.91 -18.92
CA ASP A 241 -12.64 -13.02 -20.06
C ASP A 241 -11.42 -13.15 -20.99
N ARG A 242 -11.60 -12.92 -22.30
CA ARG A 242 -10.50 -13.01 -23.27
C ARG A 242 -9.36 -12.01 -23.04
N TRP A 243 -9.62 -10.98 -22.24
CA TRP A 243 -8.66 -9.90 -21.96
C TRP A 243 -8.03 -10.01 -20.58
N ASP A 244 -8.45 -10.96 -19.74
CA ASP A 244 -7.98 -11.06 -18.34
C ASP A 244 -6.59 -11.68 -18.17
N GLY A 245 -5.97 -12.15 -19.26
CA GLY A 245 -4.65 -12.77 -19.20
C GLY A 245 -4.60 -14.03 -18.33
N ASP A 246 -5.72 -14.75 -18.21
CA ASP A 246 -5.86 -15.90 -17.31
C ASP A 246 -5.58 -15.57 -15.82
N MET A 247 -6.06 -14.41 -15.36
CA MET A 247 -5.85 -13.98 -13.99
C MET A 247 -7.08 -14.12 -13.06
N HIS A 248 -8.04 -14.96 -13.41
CA HIS A 248 -9.17 -15.32 -12.55
C HIS A 248 -8.84 -16.51 -11.63
N GLU A 249 -9.56 -16.64 -10.52
CA GLU A 249 -9.31 -17.66 -9.47
C GLU A 249 -9.31 -19.08 -10.08
N GLY A 250 -8.30 -19.87 -9.72
CA GLY A 250 -8.10 -21.25 -10.22
C GLY A 250 -7.18 -21.36 -11.43
N THR A 251 -6.68 -20.27 -11.98
CA THR A 251 -5.70 -20.31 -13.07
C THR A 251 -4.26 -20.27 -12.56
N PRO A 252 -3.28 -20.79 -13.33
CA PRO A 252 -1.87 -20.76 -12.93
C PRO A 252 -1.34 -19.35 -12.66
N ASN A 253 -1.77 -18.36 -13.43
CA ASN A 253 -1.36 -16.96 -13.25
C ASN A 253 -1.91 -16.38 -11.95
N PHE A 254 -3.17 -16.64 -11.64
CA PHE A 254 -3.77 -16.22 -10.37
C PHE A 254 -3.04 -16.82 -9.17
N GLU A 255 -2.80 -18.15 -9.20
CA GLU A 255 -2.13 -18.87 -8.11
C GLU A 255 -0.67 -18.44 -7.93
N GLN A 256 0.02 -18.09 -9.03
CA GLN A 256 1.36 -17.52 -8.95
C GLN A 256 1.35 -16.19 -8.19
N ILE A 257 0.40 -15.30 -8.48
CA ILE A 257 0.28 -14.03 -7.79
C ILE A 257 -0.03 -14.26 -6.31
N VAL A 258 -0.99 -15.12 -5.98
CA VAL A 258 -1.32 -15.46 -4.58
C VAL A 258 -0.08 -15.93 -3.81
N LYS A 259 0.72 -16.80 -4.42
CA LYS A 259 1.93 -17.36 -3.79
C LYS A 259 3.04 -16.31 -3.59
N GLU A 260 3.21 -15.39 -4.54
CA GLU A 260 4.37 -14.50 -4.57
C GLU A 260 4.11 -13.11 -3.98
N SER A 261 2.84 -12.71 -3.86
CA SER A 261 2.43 -11.36 -3.44
C SER A 261 2.67 -10.99 -1.97
N PRO A 262 2.79 -11.89 -0.97
CA PRO A 262 2.81 -11.50 0.44
C PRO A 262 3.81 -10.39 0.81
N TYR A 263 4.93 -10.29 0.10
CA TYR A 263 6.00 -9.31 0.36
C TYR A 263 6.22 -8.32 -0.80
N LEU A 264 5.23 -8.22 -1.70
CA LEU A 264 5.31 -7.39 -2.89
C LEU A 264 4.18 -6.34 -2.89
N VAL A 265 4.44 -5.23 -3.57
CA VAL A 265 3.38 -4.25 -3.86
C VAL A 265 2.53 -4.76 -5.01
N VAL A 266 1.26 -5.04 -4.77
CA VAL A 266 0.30 -5.41 -5.81
C VAL A 266 -0.71 -4.30 -5.99
N ASP A 267 -1.00 -3.94 -7.22
CA ASP A 267 -1.87 -2.85 -7.60
C ASP A 267 -2.76 -3.25 -8.79
N GLY A 268 -3.76 -2.44 -9.07
CA GLY A 268 -4.58 -2.68 -10.24
C GLY A 268 -5.70 -1.66 -10.46
N GLU A 269 -6.49 -1.94 -11.48
CA GLU A 269 -7.63 -1.15 -11.88
C GLU A 269 -8.73 -2.02 -12.48
N LEU A 270 -9.97 -1.59 -12.31
CA LEU A 270 -11.11 -2.23 -12.97
C LEU A 270 -11.11 -1.86 -14.45
N PRO A 271 -11.80 -2.62 -15.32
CA PRO A 271 -12.04 -2.21 -16.70
C PRO A 271 -12.51 -0.76 -16.78
N TRP A 272 -12.01 -0.02 -17.76
CA TRP A 272 -12.14 1.43 -17.89
C TRP A 272 -13.55 1.99 -17.70
N GLY A 273 -14.55 1.35 -18.14
CA GLY A 273 -15.92 1.83 -18.02
C GLY A 273 -16.90 0.68 -17.96
N PHE A 274 -18.17 1.01 -18.15
CA PHE A 274 -19.20 -0.01 -18.30
C PHE A 274 -18.95 -0.87 -19.54
N TRP A 275 -18.46 -0.24 -20.62
CA TRP A 275 -18.17 -0.87 -21.88
C TRP A 275 -16.84 -0.36 -22.43
N SER A 276 -15.88 -1.22 -22.62
CA SER A 276 -14.70 -0.83 -23.36
C SER A 276 -14.84 -1.23 -24.82
N ALA A 277 -14.50 -0.30 -25.72
CA ALA A 277 -14.57 -0.56 -27.13
C ALA A 277 -13.76 -1.80 -27.51
N GLY A 278 -14.39 -2.75 -28.19
CA GLY A 278 -13.76 -4.00 -28.59
C GLY A 278 -14.01 -5.18 -27.68
N CYS A 279 -14.73 -5.02 -26.59
CA CYS A 279 -15.15 -6.14 -25.77
C CYS A 279 -16.25 -6.93 -26.44
N ASP A 280 -16.19 -8.23 -26.25
CA ASP A 280 -17.19 -9.15 -26.73
C ASP A 280 -18.49 -8.94 -25.94
N PRO A 281 -19.59 -8.51 -26.55
CA PRO A 281 -20.86 -8.35 -25.86
C PRO A 281 -21.39 -9.68 -25.30
N ASP A 282 -20.93 -10.80 -25.81
CA ASP A 282 -21.28 -12.14 -25.35
C ASP A 282 -20.33 -12.65 -24.27
N SER A 283 -19.29 -11.88 -23.91
CA SER A 283 -18.41 -12.21 -22.80
C SER A 283 -19.16 -12.26 -21.47
N PRO A 284 -18.84 -13.22 -20.57
CA PRO A 284 -19.40 -13.25 -19.22
C PRO A 284 -19.18 -11.95 -18.40
N SER A 285 -18.17 -11.17 -18.77
CA SER A 285 -17.88 -9.86 -18.18
C SER A 285 -18.47 -8.68 -18.98
N ALA A 286 -19.21 -8.94 -20.06
CA ALA A 286 -19.89 -7.90 -20.82
C ALA A 286 -20.84 -7.11 -19.90
N GLY A 287 -20.75 -5.78 -19.99
CA GLY A 287 -21.49 -4.91 -19.09
C GLY A 287 -20.81 -4.64 -17.74
N TRP A 288 -19.79 -5.33 -17.42
CA TRP A 288 -18.76 -5.23 -16.38
C TRP A 288 -19.09 -4.47 -15.11
N ILE A 289 -20.20 -4.84 -14.50
CA ILE A 289 -20.35 -4.64 -13.09
C ILE A 289 -19.60 -5.78 -12.41
N ILE A 290 -18.42 -5.46 -11.91
CA ILE A 290 -17.58 -6.41 -11.22
C ILE A 290 -18.19 -6.75 -9.86
N ASP A 291 -18.39 -8.03 -9.57
CA ASP A 291 -18.87 -8.47 -8.26
C ASP A 291 -17.94 -8.01 -7.15
N GLY A 292 -18.47 -7.18 -6.24
CA GLY A 292 -17.67 -6.56 -5.18
C GLY A 292 -17.11 -7.55 -4.16
N MET A 293 -17.84 -8.64 -3.86
CA MET A 293 -17.33 -9.67 -2.94
C MET A 293 -16.25 -10.52 -3.60
N GLY A 294 -16.43 -10.88 -4.87
CA GLY A 294 -15.39 -11.56 -5.64
C GLY A 294 -14.13 -10.69 -5.78
N ALA A 295 -14.32 -9.39 -6.02
CA ALA A 295 -13.20 -8.44 -6.07
C ALA A 295 -12.47 -8.35 -4.72
N ALA A 296 -13.20 -8.18 -3.61
CA ALA A 296 -12.62 -8.13 -2.27
C ALA A 296 -11.84 -9.41 -1.93
N ARG A 297 -12.39 -10.60 -2.29
CA ARG A 297 -11.70 -11.87 -2.12
C ARG A 297 -10.41 -11.92 -2.95
N ARG A 298 -10.45 -11.52 -4.22
CA ARG A 298 -9.25 -11.45 -5.06
C ARG A 298 -8.20 -10.53 -4.45
N PHE A 299 -8.58 -9.32 -4.02
CA PHE A 299 -7.67 -8.38 -3.41
C PHE A 299 -7.05 -8.92 -2.12
N PHE A 300 -7.83 -9.61 -1.31
CA PHE A 300 -7.36 -10.29 -0.12
C PHE A 300 -6.35 -11.39 -0.44
N LEU A 301 -6.68 -12.32 -1.35
CA LEU A 301 -5.82 -13.46 -1.70
C LEU A 301 -4.51 -13.02 -2.36
N GLN A 302 -4.54 -11.99 -3.18
CA GLN A 302 -3.38 -11.47 -3.92
C GLN A 302 -2.68 -10.30 -3.21
N HIS A 303 -3.01 -10.02 -1.94
CA HIS A 303 -2.37 -9.00 -1.12
C HIS A 303 -2.33 -7.60 -1.77
N TYR A 304 -3.46 -7.14 -2.31
CA TYR A 304 -3.52 -5.83 -2.97
C TYR A 304 -3.20 -4.70 -2.01
N THR A 305 -2.22 -3.90 -2.39
CA THR A 305 -1.80 -2.69 -1.69
C THR A 305 -2.67 -1.50 -2.06
N SER A 306 -3.01 -1.37 -3.34
CA SER A 306 -3.80 -0.26 -3.86
C SER A 306 -4.69 -0.67 -5.05
N LEU A 307 -5.67 0.21 -5.34
CA LEU A 307 -6.61 0.06 -6.46
C LEU A 307 -6.96 1.44 -7.00
N SER A 308 -7.05 1.60 -8.32
CA SER A 308 -7.56 2.83 -8.93
C SER A 308 -9.02 3.08 -8.52
N VAL A 309 -9.31 4.28 -7.99
CA VAL A 309 -10.67 4.73 -7.74
C VAL A 309 -11.30 5.37 -8.97
N ILE A 310 -10.49 5.65 -9.99
CA ILE A 310 -10.89 6.39 -11.20
C ILE A 310 -11.65 5.47 -12.17
N HIS A 311 -11.09 4.26 -12.41
CA HIS A 311 -11.65 3.33 -13.36
C HIS A 311 -13.00 2.75 -12.90
N ASN A 312 -13.87 2.52 -13.84
CA ASN A 312 -15.23 2.02 -13.60
C ASN A 312 -16.05 2.88 -12.61
N TYR A 313 -15.86 4.20 -12.72
CA TYR A 313 -16.56 5.21 -11.93
C TYR A 313 -17.18 6.26 -12.86
N LYS A 314 -18.50 6.24 -13.01
CA LYS A 314 -19.27 7.03 -14.01
C LYS A 314 -18.91 8.52 -14.04
N GLU A 315 -18.71 9.13 -12.88
CA GLU A 315 -18.43 10.56 -12.76
C GLU A 315 -17.06 10.98 -13.31
N GLN A 316 -16.16 10.03 -13.50
CA GLN A 316 -14.79 10.30 -13.97
C GLN A 316 -14.65 10.13 -15.48
N HIS A 317 -15.42 9.20 -16.03
CA HIS A 317 -15.30 8.78 -17.41
C HIS A 317 -16.69 8.78 -18.06
N PRO A 318 -17.23 9.97 -18.35
CA PRO A 318 -18.42 10.02 -19.18
C PRO A 318 -18.05 9.41 -20.54
N ASN A 319 -18.42 8.17 -20.74
CA ASN A 319 -18.17 7.50 -22.00
C ASN A 319 -19.09 8.10 -23.06
N ARG A 320 -18.58 9.03 -23.84
CA ARG A 320 -19.30 9.72 -24.90
C ARG A 320 -19.78 8.80 -26.03
N MET A 321 -19.31 7.54 -26.05
CA MET A 321 -19.69 6.57 -27.08
C MET A 321 -21.01 5.84 -26.78
N PHE A 322 -21.55 5.97 -25.56
CA PHE A 322 -22.78 5.29 -25.15
C PHE A 322 -23.84 6.28 -24.69
N ASP A 323 -25.09 5.93 -24.94
CA ASP A 323 -26.25 6.65 -24.40
C ASP A 323 -26.22 6.54 -22.86
N GLU A 324 -25.76 7.58 -22.18
CA GLU A 324 -25.67 7.64 -20.73
C GLU A 324 -27.03 7.41 -20.04
N ALA A 325 -28.14 7.70 -20.71
CA ALA A 325 -29.47 7.51 -20.16
C ALA A 325 -29.84 6.03 -19.99
N ASN A 326 -29.22 5.14 -20.78
CA ASN A 326 -29.47 3.71 -20.78
C ASN A 326 -28.29 2.88 -20.26
N ALA A 327 -27.15 3.52 -19.89
CA ALA A 327 -25.99 2.81 -19.34
C ALA A 327 -26.32 2.29 -17.93
N PRO A 328 -26.06 1.00 -17.63
CA PRO A 328 -26.16 0.50 -16.27
C PRO A 328 -25.14 1.18 -15.35
N GLU A 329 -25.33 1.01 -14.05
CA GLU A 329 -24.43 1.59 -13.06
C GLU A 329 -23.02 1.01 -13.18
N TYR A 330 -22.02 1.84 -12.92
CA TYR A 330 -20.62 1.42 -12.87
C TYR A 330 -20.32 0.65 -11.57
N SER A 331 -19.32 -0.22 -11.58
CA SER A 331 -18.98 -1.10 -10.46
C SER A 331 -18.78 -0.32 -9.15
N MET A 332 -18.04 0.79 -9.17
CA MET A 332 -17.81 1.60 -7.96
C MET A 332 -19.11 2.15 -7.35
N ILE A 333 -20.10 2.51 -8.18
CA ILE A 333 -21.42 2.95 -7.70
C ILE A 333 -22.20 1.79 -7.11
N VAL A 334 -22.19 0.62 -7.77
CA VAL A 334 -22.84 -0.59 -7.27
C VAL A 334 -22.21 -1.01 -5.93
N TRP A 335 -20.89 -0.95 -5.81
CA TRP A 335 -20.19 -1.28 -4.55
C TRP A 335 -20.58 -0.35 -3.40
N LYS A 336 -20.79 0.94 -3.66
CA LYS A 336 -21.27 1.90 -2.65
C LYS A 336 -22.69 1.57 -2.14
N LYS A 337 -23.53 0.95 -2.98
CA LYS A 337 -24.89 0.56 -2.63
C LYS A 337 -25.00 -0.87 -2.09
N SER A 338 -24.05 -1.74 -2.39
CA SER A 338 -24.06 -3.16 -1.99
C SER A 338 -23.60 -3.30 -0.56
N MET A 339 -24.50 -3.71 0.32
CA MET A 339 -24.26 -3.88 1.74
C MET A 339 -23.81 -5.30 2.06
N ILE A 340 -22.76 -5.40 2.87
CA ILE A 340 -22.20 -6.65 3.39
C ILE A 340 -22.12 -6.63 4.92
N ASN A 341 -21.99 -7.78 5.52
CA ASN A 341 -21.81 -7.99 6.95
C ASN A 341 -20.76 -9.08 7.21
N ALA A 342 -20.54 -9.42 8.47
CA ALA A 342 -19.59 -10.46 8.86
C ALA A 342 -19.89 -11.82 8.20
N ASP A 343 -21.18 -12.20 8.04
CA ASP A 343 -21.55 -13.47 7.42
C ASP A 343 -21.27 -13.50 5.92
N SER A 344 -21.35 -12.33 5.26
CA SER A 344 -20.92 -12.19 3.87
C SER A 344 -19.46 -12.59 3.70
N LEU A 345 -18.57 -12.12 4.60
CA LEU A 345 -17.15 -12.47 4.56
C LEU A 345 -16.90 -13.94 4.87
N ARG A 346 -17.57 -14.49 5.89
CA ARG A 346 -17.45 -15.92 6.25
C ARG A 346 -17.83 -16.83 5.07
N LYS A 347 -18.87 -16.48 4.32
CA LYS A 347 -19.29 -17.21 3.11
C LYS A 347 -18.19 -17.25 2.05
N TYR A 348 -17.36 -16.22 1.96
CA TYR A 348 -16.24 -16.14 1.03
C TYR A 348 -14.91 -16.58 1.67
N HIS A 349 -14.95 -17.23 2.85
CA HIS A 349 -13.76 -17.69 3.57
C HIS A 349 -12.73 -16.59 3.80
N MET A 350 -13.20 -15.38 4.13
CA MET A 350 -12.37 -14.24 4.45
C MET A 350 -12.37 -13.98 5.96
N PRO A 351 -11.26 -13.50 6.55
CA PRO A 351 -11.20 -13.18 7.96
C PRO A 351 -12.15 -12.01 8.30
N VAL A 352 -12.70 -12.05 9.51
CA VAL A 352 -13.67 -11.05 10.00
C VAL A 352 -13.09 -10.34 11.21
N SER A 353 -13.17 -8.99 11.22
CA SER A 353 -13.06 -8.19 12.44
C SER A 353 -14.49 -7.86 12.91
N ASP A 354 -14.88 -8.38 14.08
CA ASP A 354 -16.25 -8.18 14.56
C ASP A 354 -16.55 -6.70 14.82
N HIS A 355 -15.62 -5.92 15.36
CA HIS A 355 -15.80 -4.48 15.59
C HIS A 355 -16.13 -3.71 14.31
N TYR A 356 -15.59 -4.12 13.17
CA TYR A 356 -15.84 -3.45 11.90
C TYR A 356 -17.32 -3.46 11.49
N PHE A 357 -18.07 -4.51 11.86
CA PHE A 357 -19.49 -4.67 11.57
C PHE A 357 -20.38 -4.48 12.81
N GLN A 358 -19.94 -3.68 13.76
CA GLN A 358 -20.69 -3.41 14.99
C GLN A 358 -20.72 -1.90 15.28
N LYS A 359 -21.73 -1.51 16.07
CA LYS A 359 -21.70 -0.27 16.85
C LYS A 359 -20.95 -0.50 18.16
N LYS A 360 -20.64 0.59 18.87
CA LYS A 360 -20.00 0.53 20.21
C LYS A 360 -20.77 -0.30 21.24
N ASP A 361 -22.09 -0.36 21.10
CA ASP A 361 -22.97 -1.15 21.97
C ASP A 361 -23.07 -2.64 21.57
N GLY A 362 -22.31 -3.06 20.55
CA GLY A 362 -22.33 -4.43 20.04
C GLY A 362 -23.44 -4.72 19.01
N THR A 363 -24.29 -3.76 18.68
CA THR A 363 -25.32 -3.92 17.64
C THR A 363 -24.68 -4.22 16.30
N LEU A 364 -25.06 -5.33 15.67
CA LEU A 364 -24.57 -5.72 14.36
C LEU A 364 -25.09 -4.79 13.26
N VAL A 365 -24.22 -4.44 12.32
CA VAL A 365 -24.52 -3.56 11.20
C VAL A 365 -23.95 -4.11 9.90
N SER A 366 -24.47 -3.61 8.78
CA SER A 366 -23.89 -3.82 7.46
C SER A 366 -23.12 -2.57 7.04
N ARG A 367 -22.11 -2.75 6.17
CA ARG A 367 -21.33 -1.67 5.55
C ARG A 367 -21.29 -1.88 4.05
N SER A 368 -21.03 -0.81 3.27
CA SER A 368 -20.87 -0.98 1.82
C SER A 368 -19.61 -1.79 1.50
N ILE A 369 -19.67 -2.58 0.43
CA ILE A 369 -18.48 -3.30 -0.04
C ILE A 369 -17.39 -2.33 -0.51
N PHE A 370 -17.76 -1.14 -1.00
CA PHE A 370 -16.82 -0.07 -1.33
C PHE A 370 -16.02 0.37 -0.10
N ASP A 371 -16.69 0.65 1.03
CA ASP A 371 -16.01 1.02 2.28
C ASP A 371 -15.11 -0.11 2.79
N TYR A 372 -15.58 -1.35 2.69
CA TYR A 372 -14.78 -2.50 3.11
C TYR A 372 -13.50 -2.61 2.28
N ILE A 373 -13.58 -2.53 0.95
CA ILE A 373 -12.40 -2.56 0.07
C ILE A 373 -11.47 -1.37 0.36
N ARG A 374 -12.01 -0.13 0.43
CA ARG A 374 -11.25 1.09 0.78
C ARG A 374 -10.45 0.90 2.08
N ASP A 375 -11.12 0.38 3.09
CA ASP A 375 -10.57 0.29 4.44
C ASP A 375 -9.54 -0.83 4.60
N HIS A 376 -9.57 -1.87 3.74
CA HIS A 376 -8.72 -3.05 3.86
C HIS A 376 -7.64 -3.18 2.77
N LEU A 377 -7.68 -2.41 1.68
CA LEU A 377 -6.56 -2.34 0.72
C LEU A 377 -5.26 -1.95 1.44
N GLY A 378 -4.18 -2.70 1.21
CA GLY A 378 -2.91 -2.56 1.92
C GLY A 378 -3.01 -2.98 3.39
N TYR A 379 -2.25 -2.33 4.25
CA TYR A 379 -2.25 -2.62 5.68
C TYR A 379 -3.38 -1.90 6.44
N ARG A 380 -3.84 -2.50 7.55
CA ARG A 380 -4.80 -1.91 8.50
C ARG A 380 -4.41 -2.37 9.92
N ILE A 381 -3.67 -1.54 10.62
CA ILE A 381 -3.10 -1.88 11.93
C ILE A 381 -4.14 -1.66 13.03
N GLU A 382 -4.49 -2.73 13.75
CA GLU A 382 -5.43 -2.72 14.88
C GLU A 382 -4.68 -3.15 16.13
N LEU A 383 -4.48 -2.21 17.06
CA LEU A 383 -3.85 -2.45 18.35
C LEU A 383 -4.75 -3.35 19.19
N GLN A 384 -4.14 -4.28 19.94
CA GLN A 384 -4.84 -5.24 20.77
C GLN A 384 -4.64 -4.98 22.26
N ARG A 385 -3.38 -4.94 22.69
CA ARG A 385 -3.05 -4.69 24.10
C ARG A 385 -1.68 -4.06 24.27
N LEU A 386 -1.53 -3.27 25.33
CA LEU A 386 -0.27 -2.70 25.78
C LEU A 386 0.01 -3.14 27.21
N GLY A 387 1.14 -3.82 27.41
CA GLY A 387 1.75 -4.04 28.73
C GLY A 387 2.68 -2.86 29.06
N MET A 388 2.47 -2.23 30.21
CA MET A 388 3.25 -1.09 30.67
C MET A 388 3.27 -1.01 32.21
N PRO A 389 4.30 -0.41 32.84
CA PRO A 389 4.21 -0.08 34.25
C PRO A 389 3.20 1.07 34.46
N GLN A 390 2.50 1.04 35.61
CA GLN A 390 1.56 2.11 35.96
C GLN A 390 2.28 3.42 36.29
N THR A 391 3.45 3.32 36.95
CA THR A 391 4.35 4.42 37.28
C THR A 391 5.77 3.94 37.16
N ILE A 392 6.70 4.87 36.91
CA ILE A 392 8.15 4.61 37.00
C ILE A 392 8.81 5.74 37.80
N ARG A 393 9.96 5.48 38.42
CA ARG A 393 10.78 6.51 39.01
C ARG A 393 11.73 7.08 37.96
N ASN A 394 12.08 8.34 38.13
CA ASN A 394 13.04 8.99 37.25
C ASN A 394 14.37 8.19 37.22
N GLY A 395 14.83 7.85 36.03
CA GLY A 395 16.03 7.03 35.81
C GLY A 395 15.85 5.52 35.90
N GLU A 396 14.66 5.02 36.26
CA GLU A 396 14.32 3.59 36.12
C GLU A 396 14.11 3.20 34.65
N ALA A 397 14.20 1.92 34.37
CA ALA A 397 13.92 1.38 33.06
C ALA A 397 12.40 1.31 32.80
N LEU A 398 11.96 1.85 31.67
CA LEU A 398 10.61 1.67 31.14
C LEU A 398 10.61 0.45 30.22
N THR A 399 9.68 -0.48 30.45
CA THR A 399 9.43 -1.60 29.56
C THR A 399 8.02 -1.49 29.00
N LEU A 400 7.89 -1.54 27.68
CA LEU A 400 6.63 -1.48 26.96
C LEU A 400 6.54 -2.65 25.99
N ASN A 401 5.37 -3.29 25.93
CA ASN A 401 5.08 -4.32 24.94
C ASN A 401 3.68 -4.09 24.38
N LEU A 402 3.61 -3.73 23.10
CA LEU A 402 2.38 -3.43 22.38
C LEU A 402 2.13 -4.52 21.34
N GLU A 403 0.97 -5.16 21.43
CA GLU A 403 0.53 -6.16 20.47
C GLU A 403 -0.50 -5.56 19.52
N PHE A 404 -0.44 -5.97 18.26
CA PHE A 404 -1.38 -5.56 17.21
C PHE A 404 -1.61 -6.66 16.18
N ILE A 405 -2.66 -6.52 15.41
CA ILE A 405 -3.00 -7.36 14.26
C ILE A 405 -3.08 -6.48 13.02
N ASN A 406 -2.61 -6.98 11.88
CA ASN A 406 -2.87 -6.35 10.60
C ASN A 406 -4.16 -6.91 10.00
N ARG A 407 -5.20 -6.10 9.93
CA ARG A 407 -6.52 -6.45 9.37
C ARG A 407 -6.63 -6.16 7.87
N GLY A 408 -5.60 -5.58 7.26
CA GLY A 408 -5.60 -5.24 5.84
C GLY A 408 -5.37 -6.45 4.94
N PHE A 409 -5.36 -6.21 3.64
CA PHE A 409 -5.10 -7.26 2.65
C PHE A 409 -3.60 -7.53 2.46
N ALA A 410 -2.73 -6.56 2.76
CA ALA A 410 -1.28 -6.66 2.59
C ALA A 410 -0.51 -6.19 3.82
N GLY A 411 0.78 -6.51 3.88
CA GLY A 411 1.72 -5.94 4.84
C GLY A 411 2.14 -4.51 4.50
N PHE A 412 3.11 -3.97 5.22
CA PHE A 412 3.73 -2.69 4.86
C PHE A 412 4.52 -2.83 3.55
N SER A 413 4.38 -1.83 2.67
CA SER A 413 5.06 -1.81 1.36
C SER A 413 6.50 -1.28 1.43
N SER A 414 6.85 -0.62 2.52
CA SER A 414 8.18 -0.06 2.80
C SER A 414 8.55 -0.30 4.24
N GLU A 415 9.85 -0.32 4.54
CA GLU A 415 10.30 -0.29 5.93
C GLU A 415 9.69 0.92 6.65
N ARG A 416 9.30 0.69 7.91
CA ARG A 416 8.67 1.71 8.72
C ARG A 416 9.21 1.63 10.14
N PRO A 417 9.91 2.67 10.59
CA PRO A 417 10.40 2.72 11.97
C PRO A 417 9.22 2.91 12.95
N ALA A 418 9.38 2.41 14.16
CA ALA A 418 8.43 2.63 15.24
C ALA A 418 9.11 3.33 16.41
N TYR A 419 8.36 4.24 17.03
CA TYR A 419 8.77 4.93 18.24
C TYR A 419 7.61 4.91 19.24
N PHE A 420 7.90 4.60 20.50
CA PHE A 420 7.07 5.14 21.55
C PHE A 420 7.46 6.59 21.77
N VAL A 421 6.49 7.41 22.11
CA VAL A 421 6.74 8.83 22.40
C VAL A 421 6.11 9.22 23.73
N LEU A 422 6.82 10.01 24.51
CA LEU A 422 6.28 10.67 25.69
C LEU A 422 6.00 12.13 25.35
N ILE A 423 4.77 12.55 25.55
CA ILE A 423 4.31 13.91 25.27
C ILE A 423 3.99 14.57 26.60
N ASP A 424 4.70 15.63 26.96
CA ASP A 424 4.48 16.38 28.19
C ASP A 424 3.29 17.37 28.08
N GLU A 425 2.96 18.06 29.17
CA GLU A 425 1.86 19.02 29.23
C GLU A 425 2.07 20.26 28.33
N LYS A 426 3.30 20.53 27.93
CA LYS A 426 3.68 21.64 27.03
C LYS A 426 3.81 21.19 25.58
N GLU A 427 3.43 19.92 25.29
CA GLU A 427 3.57 19.26 24.00
C GLU A 427 5.03 19.04 23.58
N GLY A 428 5.98 19.03 24.53
CA GLY A 428 7.34 18.53 24.31
C GLY A 428 7.32 17.03 24.08
N ILE A 429 8.09 16.56 23.09
CA ILE A 429 8.09 15.15 22.66
C ILE A 429 9.46 14.53 22.92
N MET A 430 9.46 13.37 23.58
CA MET A 430 10.61 12.50 23.65
C MET A 430 10.36 11.25 22.81
N GLU A 431 11.23 10.97 21.85
CA GLU A 431 11.21 9.80 20.99
C GLU A 431 11.98 8.63 21.66
N LEU A 432 11.34 7.48 21.74
CA LEU A 432 11.90 6.24 22.25
C LEU A 432 11.90 5.20 21.13
N PRO A 433 13.03 4.98 20.44
CA PRO A 433 13.10 4.02 19.33
C PRO A 433 12.69 2.62 19.80
N ALA A 434 11.70 2.04 19.15
CA ALA A 434 11.15 0.74 19.50
C ALA A 434 11.80 -0.39 18.67
N LEU A 435 11.80 -1.61 19.21
CA LEU A 435 12.09 -2.82 18.46
C LEU A 435 10.84 -3.19 17.66
N PHE A 436 10.97 -3.19 16.34
CA PHE A 436 9.89 -3.44 15.42
C PHE A 436 10.44 -3.89 14.05
N SER A 437 9.79 -4.88 13.43
CA SER A 437 10.05 -5.31 12.05
C SER A 437 8.79 -5.11 11.23
N SER A 438 8.77 -4.08 10.40
CA SER A 438 7.60 -3.80 9.54
C SER A 438 7.44 -4.81 8.41
N SER A 439 8.52 -5.43 7.93
CA SER A 439 8.49 -6.46 6.89
C SER A 439 7.71 -7.72 7.31
N ASP A 440 7.61 -7.98 8.61
CA ASP A 440 6.96 -9.17 9.16
C ASP A 440 5.46 -8.97 9.40
N CYS A 441 4.93 -7.75 9.17
CA CYS A 441 3.55 -7.38 9.50
C CYS A 441 2.53 -7.90 8.47
N GLN A 442 2.61 -9.18 8.12
CA GLN A 442 1.62 -9.83 7.26
C GLN A 442 0.29 -10.02 8.01
N PRO A 443 -0.86 -9.98 7.32
CA PRO A 443 -2.16 -10.20 7.94
C PRO A 443 -2.34 -11.63 8.46
N TYR A 444 -1.74 -12.61 7.79
CA TYR A 444 -1.70 -14.03 8.16
C TYR A 444 -0.42 -14.66 7.61
N GLN A 445 -0.09 -15.86 8.10
CA GLN A 445 1.09 -16.59 7.63
C GLN A 445 0.93 -16.93 6.13
N PRO A 446 1.87 -16.57 5.26
CA PRO A 446 1.83 -16.95 3.86
C PRO A 446 1.65 -18.45 3.68
N GLY A 447 0.64 -18.84 2.88
CA GLY A 447 0.26 -20.24 2.69
C GLY A 447 -0.70 -20.83 3.72
N ASP A 448 -1.07 -20.09 4.77
CA ASP A 448 -2.14 -20.48 5.69
C ASP A 448 -3.51 -20.34 5.01
N VAL A 449 -4.18 -21.46 4.77
CA VAL A 449 -5.52 -21.52 4.15
C VAL A 449 -6.66 -21.24 5.16
N THR A 450 -6.34 -21.13 6.43
CA THR A 450 -7.32 -20.75 7.47
C THR A 450 -7.35 -19.25 7.71
N TYR A 451 -6.35 -18.53 7.18
CA TYR A 451 -6.17 -17.09 7.31
C TYR A 451 -6.21 -16.61 8.76
N THR A 452 -5.60 -17.38 9.66
CA THR A 452 -5.51 -17.03 11.08
C THR A 452 -4.72 -15.75 11.25
N PRO A 453 -5.29 -14.68 11.84
CA PRO A 453 -4.59 -13.41 12.00
C PRO A 453 -3.32 -13.56 12.83
N LEU A 454 -2.22 -12.98 12.34
CA LEU A 454 -0.95 -12.94 13.08
C LEU A 454 -0.96 -11.80 14.10
N VAL A 455 -0.51 -12.12 15.32
CA VAL A 455 -0.25 -11.13 16.35
C VAL A 455 1.20 -10.69 16.23
N HIS A 456 1.40 -9.40 16.05
CA HIS A 456 2.70 -8.74 15.96
C HIS A 456 2.97 -7.93 17.22
N SER A 457 4.25 -7.59 17.46
CA SER A 457 4.64 -6.81 18.63
C SER A 457 5.56 -5.65 18.28
N ILE A 458 5.42 -4.56 19.04
CA ILE A 458 6.33 -3.43 19.10
C ILE A 458 6.77 -3.30 20.56
N SER A 459 8.06 -3.32 20.83
CA SER A 459 8.55 -3.30 22.21
C SER A 459 9.63 -2.24 22.44
N PHE A 460 9.73 -1.80 23.69
CA PHE A 460 10.78 -0.90 24.16
C PHE A 460 11.24 -1.34 25.53
N ALA A 461 12.54 -1.30 25.76
CA ALA A 461 13.13 -1.45 27.09
C ALA A 461 14.34 -0.51 27.22
N GLY A 462 14.27 0.45 28.13
CA GLY A 462 15.36 1.41 28.29
C GLY A 462 15.08 2.47 29.35
N LYS A 463 16.11 3.21 29.73
CA LYS A 463 15.97 4.36 30.63
C LYS A 463 15.34 5.54 29.91
N VAL A 464 14.49 6.25 30.59
CA VAL A 464 13.78 7.42 30.07
C VAL A 464 14.28 8.66 30.79
N PRO A 465 15.12 9.50 30.17
CA PRO A 465 15.70 10.68 30.79
C PRO A 465 14.73 11.88 30.71
N VAL A 466 13.58 11.79 31.34
CA VAL A 466 12.59 12.87 31.44
C VAL A 466 12.36 13.29 32.89
N SER A 467 11.96 14.55 33.10
CA SER A 467 11.62 15.05 34.42
C SER A 467 10.41 14.34 35.01
N PRO A 468 10.26 14.29 36.35
CA PRO A 468 9.02 13.81 36.96
C PRO A 468 7.80 14.60 36.46
N GLY A 469 6.69 13.88 36.21
CA GLY A 469 5.48 14.49 35.68
C GLY A 469 4.53 13.45 35.07
N ASN A 470 3.41 13.93 34.53
CA ASN A 470 2.46 13.12 33.79
C ASN A 470 2.73 13.28 32.28
N TYR A 471 2.75 12.17 31.59
CA TYR A 471 2.99 12.11 30.15
C TYR A 471 1.90 11.34 29.44
N ARG A 472 1.53 11.79 28.25
CA ARG A 472 0.81 10.93 27.30
C ARG A 472 1.83 10.01 26.62
N LEU A 473 1.62 8.70 26.71
CA LEU A 473 2.38 7.70 26.00
C LEU A 473 1.72 7.46 24.65
N GLY A 474 2.46 7.54 23.57
CA GLY A 474 1.96 7.33 22.23
C GLY A 474 2.82 6.38 21.39
N LEU A 475 2.23 5.89 20.30
CA LEU A 475 2.92 5.17 19.23
C LEU A 475 3.02 6.08 18.00
N TRP A 476 4.23 6.27 17.52
CA TRP A 476 4.53 7.02 16.30
C TRP A 476 5.21 6.10 15.29
N LEU A 477 4.57 5.94 14.13
CA LEU A 477 5.02 5.13 13.01
C LEU A 477 5.26 6.04 11.80
N PRO A 478 6.38 6.79 11.76
CA PRO A 478 6.67 7.74 10.68
C PRO A 478 7.13 7.05 9.39
N ASP A 479 7.35 7.85 8.36
CA ASP A 479 8.07 7.39 7.17
C ASP A 479 9.56 7.15 7.48
N VAL A 480 10.17 6.21 6.77
CA VAL A 480 11.61 5.89 6.90
C VAL A 480 12.50 6.99 6.31
N SER A 481 11.98 7.77 5.36
CA SER A 481 12.74 8.86 4.73
C SER A 481 12.83 10.07 5.66
N GLU A 482 14.04 10.55 5.91
CA GLU A 482 14.27 11.77 6.71
C GLU A 482 13.53 13.00 6.16
N ARG A 483 13.25 13.07 4.85
CA ARG A 483 12.50 14.15 4.23
C ARG A 483 11.00 14.12 4.57
N LEU A 484 10.47 12.95 4.94
CA LEU A 484 9.05 12.72 5.23
C LEU A 484 8.79 12.36 6.68
N LYS A 485 9.82 11.94 7.43
CA LYS A 485 9.73 11.48 8.82
C LYS A 485 8.92 12.43 9.70
N TYR A 486 9.23 13.72 9.62
CA TYR A 486 8.58 14.76 10.41
C TYR A 486 7.46 15.46 9.62
N ASN A 487 6.54 14.65 9.10
CA ASN A 487 5.29 15.13 8.49
C ASN A 487 4.18 14.12 8.84
N SER A 488 3.23 14.58 9.67
CA SER A 488 2.13 13.75 10.19
C SER A 488 1.30 13.05 9.11
N ARG A 489 1.27 13.57 7.88
CA ARG A 489 0.56 12.95 6.75
C ARG A 489 1.20 11.65 6.28
N TYR A 490 2.47 11.41 6.62
CA TYR A 490 3.18 10.17 6.31
C TYR A 490 3.34 9.25 7.52
N ALA A 491 2.72 9.59 8.66
CA ALA A 491 2.63 8.72 9.83
C ALA A 491 1.40 7.81 9.75
N VAL A 492 1.51 6.61 10.31
CA VAL A 492 0.43 5.61 10.31
C VAL A 492 -0.50 5.83 11.48
N ARG A 493 -1.80 5.97 11.19
CA ARG A 493 -2.88 5.96 12.15
C ARG A 493 -3.42 4.53 12.31
N CYS A 494 -3.53 4.06 13.55
CA CYS A 494 -4.09 2.75 13.86
C CYS A 494 -5.62 2.73 13.73
N ALA A 495 -6.16 1.56 13.41
CA ALA A 495 -7.58 1.34 13.16
C ALA A 495 -8.35 1.03 14.46
N ASN A 496 -8.16 1.86 15.48
CA ASN A 496 -8.78 1.72 16.79
C ASN A 496 -9.75 2.88 17.07
N GLY A 497 -10.90 2.55 17.66
CA GLY A 497 -11.92 3.55 17.98
C GLY A 497 -11.73 4.22 19.33
N ASP A 498 -10.89 3.65 20.19
CA ASP A 498 -10.55 4.11 21.55
C ASP A 498 -9.10 4.59 21.67
N VAL A 499 -8.44 4.83 20.55
CA VAL A 499 -7.07 5.40 20.46
C VAL A 499 -7.15 6.75 19.76
N ASP A 500 -6.84 7.82 20.48
CA ASP A 500 -6.86 9.17 19.93
C ASP A 500 -5.72 9.38 18.94
N TRP A 501 -6.03 10.04 17.82
CA TRP A 501 -5.03 10.53 16.88
C TRP A 501 -4.66 11.98 17.21
N TRP A 502 -3.44 12.17 17.67
CA TRP A 502 -2.92 13.50 17.99
C TRP A 502 -1.92 13.98 16.94
N VAL A 503 -2.07 15.21 16.49
CA VAL A 503 -1.14 15.87 15.58
C VAL A 503 -0.52 17.07 16.31
N SER A 504 0.81 17.18 16.27
CA SER A 504 1.52 18.32 16.84
C SER A 504 1.15 19.64 16.13
N LYS A 505 1.21 20.77 16.84
CA LYS A 505 0.83 22.10 16.31
C LYS A 505 1.59 22.49 15.03
N ASP A 506 2.83 22.04 14.92
CA ASP A 506 3.68 22.27 13.75
C ASP A 506 3.45 21.25 12.61
N GLY A 507 2.54 20.29 12.80
CA GLY A 507 2.22 19.23 11.82
C GLY A 507 3.30 18.17 11.64
N ARG A 508 4.35 18.14 12.48
CA ARG A 508 5.47 17.22 12.34
C ARG A 508 5.14 15.81 12.80
N TYR A 509 4.42 15.66 13.89
CA TYR A 509 4.09 14.37 14.49
C TYR A 509 2.62 14.03 14.31
N GLY A 510 2.34 12.80 13.91
CA GLY A 510 1.02 12.18 13.97
C GLY A 510 1.13 10.92 14.84
N VAL A 511 0.51 10.93 16.01
CA VAL A 511 0.74 9.97 17.08
C VAL A 511 -0.57 9.31 17.50
N ASN A 512 -0.55 7.97 17.63
CA ASN A 512 -1.61 7.20 18.26
C ASN A 512 -1.42 7.26 19.78
N VAL A 513 -2.28 7.95 20.51
CA VAL A 513 -2.18 8.14 21.96
C VAL A 513 -2.70 6.92 22.68
N LEU A 514 -1.81 6.18 23.34
CA LEU A 514 -2.08 4.85 23.90
C LEU A 514 -2.62 4.91 25.34
N ALA A 515 -1.96 5.71 26.18
CA ALA A 515 -2.24 5.77 27.61
C ALA A 515 -1.60 7.03 28.23
N THR A 516 -1.79 7.18 29.54
CA THR A 516 -1.02 8.11 30.38
C THR A 516 -0.07 7.32 31.28
N ILE A 517 1.12 7.86 31.53
CA ILE A 517 2.11 7.29 32.43
C ILE A 517 2.63 8.39 33.36
N GLN A 518 2.80 8.06 34.65
CA GLN A 518 3.37 8.97 35.64
C GLN A 518 4.84 8.62 35.90
N ILE A 519 5.70 9.63 35.80
CA ILE A 519 7.12 9.53 36.19
C ILE A 519 7.26 10.23 37.53
N LYS A 520 7.63 9.46 38.56
CA LYS A 520 7.84 9.95 39.94
C LYS A 520 9.27 10.44 40.13
N PRO A 521 9.51 11.34 41.09
CA PRO A 521 10.86 11.75 41.47
C PRO A 521 11.80 10.60 41.84
#